data_24986d9f2f581e31027cfcbece4c5c29
#
_entry.id   24986d9f2f581e31027cfcbece4c5c29
#
_cell.length_a   1.000
_cell.length_b   1.000
_cell.length_c   1.000
_cell.angle_alpha   90.00
_cell.angle_beta   90.00
_cell.angle_gamma   90.00
#
_symmetry.space_group_name_H-M   'P 1'
#
loop_
_entity.id
_entity.type
_entity.pdbx_description
1 polymer ?
#
loop_
_entity_poly.entity_id
_entity_poly.type
_entity_poly.pdbx_seq_one_letter_code
_entity_poly.pdbx_strand_id
1 'polypeptide(L)'
;MTVWSGIDLNVAASATTDSGMTVSVAEDFGGSSLADYDDDYAIEAQTSDLDTPTITIAMGATTITLEEEGIDDLYDDTQQGDIGIAISFGDATVALTLDTRSDETDTDADTGVTTDDAQYSYSLGYTVAGVALSLIGTDADDNGNAALKVGASYTMGNITVGVTSDDKGQNGNDRVNEVTASYVAGPATISVAAADDDSWSASVAYTAGAM
;
A
#
# COMPACT_ATOMS: atom_id res chain seq x y z
N MET A 1 -7.36 26.70 25.19
CA MET A 1 -6.84 27.67 24.21
C MET A 1 -5.51 27.14 23.75
N THR A 2 -5.50 26.47 22.60
CA THR A 2 -4.29 25.86 22.04
C THR A 2 -3.58 26.92 21.21
N VAL A 3 -2.32 27.19 21.48
CA VAL A 3 -1.49 28.12 20.69
C VAL A 3 -0.58 27.27 19.83
N TRP A 4 -0.85 27.26 18.53
CA TRP A 4 -0.02 26.60 17.52
C TRP A 4 1.02 27.58 16.98
N SER A 5 2.26 27.16 16.91
CA SER A 5 3.26 27.74 16.02
C SER A 5 4.14 26.62 15.50
N GLY A 6 4.04 26.33 14.23
CA GLY A 6 4.83 25.34 13.52
C GLY A 6 5.28 25.87 12.17
N ILE A 7 6.31 25.28 11.62
CA ILE A 7 6.73 25.43 10.22
C ILE A 7 6.54 24.07 9.59
N ASP A 8 5.78 24.05 8.51
CA ASP A 8 5.62 22.95 7.60
C ASP A 8 6.29 23.37 6.28
N LEU A 9 7.35 22.70 5.90
CA LEU A 9 8.15 23.03 4.72
C LEU A 9 8.33 21.79 3.84
N ASN A 10 7.52 21.69 2.80
CA ASN A 10 7.66 20.68 1.77
C ASN A 10 8.71 21.10 0.74
N VAL A 11 9.76 20.31 0.60
CA VAL A 11 10.84 20.54 -0.37
C VAL A 11 10.79 19.43 -1.42
N ALA A 12 10.69 19.82 -2.69
CA ALA A 12 10.77 18.88 -3.80
C ALA A 12 11.74 19.41 -4.86
N ALA A 13 12.55 18.52 -5.40
CA ALA A 13 13.48 18.81 -6.49
C ALA A 13 13.43 17.66 -7.51
N SER A 14 13.59 17.98 -8.79
CA SER A 14 13.73 16.98 -9.84
C SER A 14 14.73 17.41 -10.89
N ALA A 15 15.41 16.44 -11.50
CA ALA A 15 16.31 16.63 -12.62
C ALA A 15 16.10 15.52 -13.65
N THR A 16 16.11 15.90 -14.92
CA THR A 16 16.02 14.94 -16.04
C THR A 16 17.32 14.93 -16.81
N THR A 17 17.85 13.74 -17.07
CA THR A 17 19.06 13.53 -17.87
C THR A 17 18.73 13.61 -19.37
N ASP A 18 19.75 13.77 -20.21
CA ASP A 18 19.60 13.73 -21.67
C ASP A 18 19.07 12.39 -22.19
N SER A 19 19.23 11.31 -21.43
CA SER A 19 18.66 9.98 -21.74
C SER A 19 17.19 9.81 -21.35
N GLY A 20 16.57 10.82 -20.75
CA GLY A 20 15.17 10.79 -20.32
C GLY A 20 14.93 10.15 -18.95
N MET A 21 15.98 9.85 -18.19
CA MET A 21 15.85 9.44 -16.79
C MET A 21 15.56 10.65 -15.92
N THR A 22 14.52 10.60 -15.12
CA THR A 22 14.17 11.63 -14.15
C THR A 22 14.44 11.13 -12.74
N VAL A 23 15.17 11.92 -11.96
CA VAL A 23 15.37 11.70 -10.52
C VAL A 23 14.62 12.80 -9.78
N SER A 24 13.77 12.45 -8.86
CA SER A 24 13.03 13.36 -7.99
C SER A 24 13.32 13.05 -6.54
N VAL A 25 13.40 14.07 -5.71
CA VAL A 25 13.53 13.97 -4.25
C VAL A 25 12.44 14.82 -3.65
N ALA A 26 11.71 14.28 -2.70
CA ALA A 26 10.74 15.01 -1.90
C ALA A 26 11.02 14.78 -0.42
N GLU A 27 10.87 15.83 0.39
CA GLU A 27 11.08 15.81 1.82
C GLU A 27 10.09 16.73 2.49
N ASP A 28 9.52 16.30 3.59
CA ASP A 28 8.67 17.12 4.45
C ASP A 28 9.42 17.46 5.75
N PHE A 29 9.58 18.76 6.00
CA PHE A 29 10.21 19.26 7.22
C PHE A 29 9.13 19.86 8.12
N GLY A 30 8.63 19.08 9.06
CA GLY A 30 7.75 19.55 10.13
C GLY A 30 8.55 20.01 11.36
N GLY A 31 8.37 21.24 11.79
CA GLY A 31 8.94 21.75 13.04
C GLY A 31 7.90 22.49 13.83
N SER A 32 7.44 21.93 14.95
CA SER A 32 6.66 22.68 15.91
C SER A 32 7.35 22.69 17.26
N SER A 33 7.60 23.88 17.79
CA SER A 33 7.93 24.00 19.21
C SER A 33 6.67 24.40 19.88
N LEU A 34 5.89 23.51 20.43
CA LEU A 34 4.95 23.93 21.38
C LEU A 34 4.25 22.87 22.11
N ALA A 35 3.91 23.29 23.22
CA ALA A 35 3.03 22.72 24.16
C ALA A 35 1.78 22.22 23.46
N ASP A 36 1.70 20.96 23.12
CA ASP A 36 0.45 20.31 22.82
C ASP A 36 -0.30 20.15 24.14
N TYR A 37 -1.56 20.55 24.12
CA TYR A 37 -2.47 20.31 25.23
C TYR A 37 -3.26 19.07 24.87
N ASP A 38 -2.68 17.95 25.26
CA ASP A 38 -3.23 16.64 25.03
C ASP A 38 -4.59 16.43 25.70
N ASP A 39 -5.30 15.41 25.29
CA ASP A 39 -6.59 15.00 25.82
C ASP A 39 -6.56 14.59 27.30
N ASP A 40 -5.36 14.36 27.89
CA ASP A 40 -5.13 14.15 29.31
C ASP A 40 -4.89 15.42 30.13
N TYR A 41 -4.97 16.60 29.49
CA TYR A 41 -4.72 17.93 30.09
C TYR A 41 -3.25 18.19 30.48
N ALA A 42 -2.30 17.42 29.96
CA ALA A 42 -0.86 17.68 30.11
C ALA A 42 -0.35 18.61 29.01
N ILE A 43 0.74 19.31 29.30
CA ILE A 43 1.48 20.10 28.31
C ILE A 43 2.68 19.26 27.93
N GLU A 44 2.70 18.75 26.72
CA GLU A 44 3.80 17.94 26.19
C GLU A 44 4.60 18.72 25.14
N ALA A 45 5.89 18.40 25.03
CA ALA A 45 6.72 18.93 23.96
C ALA A 45 6.53 18.05 22.73
N GLN A 46 6.04 18.63 21.64
CA GLN A 46 6.07 17.92 20.37
C GLN A 46 7.51 17.72 19.88
N THR A 47 7.82 16.50 19.53
CA THR A 47 9.06 16.19 18.81
C THR A 47 9.00 16.76 17.40
N SER A 48 10.08 17.37 16.95
CA SER A 48 10.26 17.68 15.53
C SER A 48 10.73 16.41 14.85
N ASP A 49 9.88 15.80 14.05
CA ASP A 49 10.28 14.70 13.19
C ASP A 49 10.74 15.25 11.83
N LEU A 50 11.87 14.75 11.39
CA LEU A 50 12.30 14.83 10.00
C LEU A 50 11.84 13.53 9.38
N ASP A 51 10.87 13.60 8.46
CA ASP A 51 10.49 12.45 7.68
C ASP A 51 11.65 12.00 6.78
N THR A 52 11.65 10.75 6.40
CA THR A 52 12.66 10.20 5.51
C THR A 52 12.40 10.67 4.08
N PRO A 53 13.42 11.16 3.34
CA PRO A 53 13.22 11.66 1.99
C PRO A 53 12.79 10.55 1.04
N THR A 54 11.74 10.79 0.28
CA THR A 54 11.35 9.93 -0.84
C THR A 54 12.20 10.28 -2.07
N ILE A 55 12.93 9.30 -2.61
CA ILE A 55 13.68 9.41 -3.86
C ILE A 55 13.01 8.57 -4.93
N THR A 56 12.59 9.20 -6.03
CA THR A 56 12.00 8.49 -7.17
C THR A 56 12.90 8.60 -8.39
N ILE A 57 13.20 7.47 -9.02
CA ILE A 57 13.95 7.36 -10.27
C ILE A 57 13.03 6.78 -11.33
N ALA A 58 12.68 7.56 -12.35
CA ALA A 58 11.82 7.15 -13.44
C ALA A 58 12.58 7.10 -14.77
N MET A 59 12.44 5.97 -15.50
CA MET A 59 13.02 5.79 -16.81
C MET A 59 12.07 5.01 -17.71
N GLY A 60 11.41 5.70 -18.62
CA GLY A 60 10.39 5.09 -19.47
C GLY A 60 9.23 4.55 -18.66
N ALA A 61 9.02 3.26 -18.73
CA ALA A 61 7.95 2.55 -18.00
C ALA A 61 8.41 1.92 -16.67
N THR A 62 9.62 2.26 -16.23
CA THR A 62 10.20 1.77 -14.96
C THR A 62 10.29 2.91 -13.97
N THR A 63 9.83 2.66 -12.74
CA THR A 63 9.99 3.57 -11.60
C THR A 63 10.63 2.80 -10.45
N ILE A 64 11.62 3.42 -9.82
CA ILE A 64 12.24 2.95 -8.58
C ILE A 64 11.99 4.03 -7.53
N THR A 65 11.46 3.65 -6.40
CA THR A 65 11.23 4.52 -5.24
C THR A 65 12.11 4.02 -4.10
N LEU A 66 12.77 4.94 -3.42
CA LEU A 66 13.58 4.68 -2.23
C LEU A 66 13.04 5.56 -1.11
N GLU A 67 12.65 4.95 -0.02
CA GLU A 67 12.08 5.61 1.16
C GLU A 67 12.20 4.64 2.33
N GLU A 68 12.83 5.06 3.41
CA GLU A 68 13.02 4.21 4.58
C GLU A 68 11.67 3.96 5.26
N GLU A 69 11.23 2.70 5.32
CA GLU A 69 9.94 2.27 5.92
C GLU A 69 8.72 3.08 5.41
N GLY A 70 8.76 3.53 4.16
CA GLY A 70 7.72 4.38 3.59
C GLY A 70 6.99 3.76 2.40
N ILE A 71 7.39 2.55 1.98
CA ILE A 71 6.82 1.87 0.81
C ILE A 71 6.00 0.68 1.27
N ASP A 72 4.69 0.74 1.09
CA ASP A 72 3.78 -0.33 1.49
C ASP A 72 4.17 -1.67 0.86
N ASP A 73 4.10 -2.74 1.64
CA ASP A 73 4.18 -4.10 1.14
C ASP A 73 3.01 -4.37 0.18
N LEU A 74 3.26 -5.13 -0.88
CA LEU A 74 2.27 -5.35 -1.93
C LEU A 74 1.19 -6.37 -1.55
N TYR A 75 1.44 -7.19 -0.54
CA TYR A 75 0.50 -8.17 -0.04
C TYR A 75 -0.24 -7.67 1.21
N ASP A 76 0.48 -7.04 2.13
CA ASP A 76 0.00 -6.56 3.42
C ASP A 76 0.42 -5.09 3.63
N ASP A 77 -0.52 -4.17 3.57
CA ASP A 77 -0.31 -2.72 3.69
C ASP A 77 -0.01 -2.25 5.13
N THR A 78 0.04 -3.17 6.09
CA THR A 78 0.51 -2.88 7.47
C THR A 78 2.02 -3.04 7.61
N GLN A 79 2.68 -3.69 6.63
CA GLN A 79 4.13 -3.84 6.54
C GLN A 79 4.68 -2.82 5.52
N GLN A 80 5.90 -2.38 5.74
CA GLN A 80 6.55 -1.39 4.91
C GLN A 80 7.94 -1.86 4.50
N GLY A 81 8.45 -1.33 3.40
CA GLY A 81 9.78 -1.58 2.90
C GLY A 81 10.47 -0.30 2.44
N ASP A 82 11.71 -0.44 2.00
CA ASP A 82 12.60 0.67 1.68
C ASP A 82 12.78 0.93 0.19
N ILE A 83 12.53 -0.08 -0.64
CA ILE A 83 12.75 -0.02 -2.09
C ILE A 83 11.54 -0.55 -2.84
N GLY A 84 10.89 0.32 -3.60
CA GLY A 84 9.82 -0.03 -4.53
C GLY A 84 10.31 -0.04 -5.97
N ILE A 85 9.96 -1.07 -6.74
CA ILE A 85 10.23 -1.15 -8.18
C ILE A 85 8.91 -1.41 -8.89
N ALA A 86 8.56 -0.56 -9.85
CA ALA A 86 7.39 -0.76 -10.70
C ALA A 86 7.78 -0.70 -12.17
N ILE A 87 7.32 -1.68 -12.94
CA ILE A 87 7.59 -1.80 -14.38
C ILE A 87 6.28 -2.07 -15.10
N SER A 88 6.05 -1.35 -16.21
CA SER A 88 4.91 -1.60 -17.10
C SER A 88 5.40 -1.87 -18.52
N PHE A 89 4.91 -2.93 -19.14
CA PHE A 89 5.21 -3.25 -20.53
C PHE A 89 3.98 -3.83 -21.24
N GLY A 90 3.39 -3.04 -22.13
CA GLY A 90 2.13 -3.40 -22.77
C GLY A 90 1.02 -3.53 -21.74
N ASP A 91 0.35 -4.67 -21.74
CA ASP A 91 -0.77 -5.00 -20.83
C ASP A 91 -0.29 -5.70 -19.54
N ALA A 92 1.03 -5.76 -19.32
CA ALA A 92 1.63 -6.37 -18.14
C ALA A 92 2.22 -5.33 -17.19
N THR A 93 2.10 -5.59 -15.88
CA THR A 93 2.72 -4.82 -14.81
C THR A 93 3.45 -5.75 -13.86
N VAL A 94 4.59 -5.29 -13.35
CA VAL A 94 5.38 -5.98 -12.32
C VAL A 94 5.72 -4.96 -11.26
N ALA A 95 5.50 -5.29 -10.00
CA ALA A 95 6.01 -4.51 -8.89
C ALA A 95 6.73 -5.40 -7.89
N LEU A 96 7.67 -4.82 -7.17
CA LEU A 96 8.47 -5.43 -6.13
C LEU A 96 8.68 -4.40 -5.03
N THR A 97 8.43 -4.78 -3.78
CA THR A 97 8.84 -4.05 -2.59
C THR A 97 9.91 -4.85 -1.87
N LEU A 98 10.97 -4.21 -1.43
CA LEU A 98 12.07 -4.80 -0.68
C LEU A 98 12.23 -4.02 0.61
N ASP A 99 12.32 -4.73 1.71
CA ASP A 99 12.77 -4.23 2.98
C ASP A 99 14.24 -4.60 3.18
N THR A 100 15.10 -3.62 3.46
CA THR A 100 16.54 -3.83 3.67
C THR A 100 16.88 -4.08 5.14
N ARG A 101 15.89 -3.98 6.03
CA ARG A 101 16.02 -4.16 7.47
C ARG A 101 15.26 -5.34 8.05
N SER A 102 14.80 -6.22 7.21
CA SER A 102 13.93 -7.35 7.53
C SER A 102 14.43 -8.31 8.63
N ASP A 103 15.60 -8.08 9.20
CA ASP A 103 16.09 -8.78 10.38
C ASP A 103 15.79 -8.05 11.70
N GLU A 104 15.10 -6.91 11.65
CA GLU A 104 14.53 -6.27 12.83
C GLU A 104 13.23 -6.99 13.19
N THR A 105 13.32 -7.85 14.19
CA THR A 105 12.15 -8.48 14.78
C THR A 105 11.39 -7.42 15.60
N ASP A 106 10.22 -7.01 15.14
CA ASP A 106 9.33 -6.21 15.97
C ASP A 106 8.69 -7.11 17.04
N THR A 107 8.93 -6.78 18.29
CA THR A 107 8.31 -7.49 19.41
C THR A 107 7.24 -6.60 20.00
N ASP A 108 5.98 -6.93 19.75
CA ASP A 108 4.85 -6.29 20.40
C ASP A 108 5.04 -6.32 21.93
N ALA A 109 5.20 -5.13 22.51
CA ALA A 109 5.50 -4.98 23.94
C ALA A 109 4.35 -5.46 24.85
N ASP A 110 3.12 -5.53 24.35
CA ASP A 110 1.93 -5.93 25.10
C ASP A 110 1.69 -7.45 25.02
N THR A 111 1.99 -8.07 23.89
CA THR A 111 1.74 -9.50 23.66
C THR A 111 2.99 -10.36 23.75
N GLY A 112 4.18 -9.77 23.59
CA GLY A 112 5.47 -10.47 23.52
C GLY A 112 5.59 -11.35 22.26
N VAL A 113 4.76 -11.12 21.27
CA VAL A 113 4.82 -11.80 19.97
C VAL A 113 5.88 -11.08 19.13
N THR A 114 6.84 -11.85 18.63
CA THR A 114 7.83 -11.37 17.67
C THR A 114 7.34 -11.73 16.28
N THR A 115 7.14 -10.76 15.43
CA THR A 115 6.85 -10.95 13.99
C THR A 115 8.11 -10.71 13.19
N ASP A 116 8.38 -11.54 12.20
CA ASP A 116 9.35 -11.30 11.16
C ASP A 116 8.65 -10.49 10.06
N ASP A 117 9.21 -9.33 9.73
CA ASP A 117 8.70 -8.52 8.64
C ASP A 117 9.09 -9.10 7.28
N ALA A 118 8.29 -8.83 6.27
CA ALA A 118 8.55 -9.30 4.93
C ALA A 118 9.84 -8.71 4.35
N GLN A 119 10.75 -9.57 3.89
CA GLN A 119 11.96 -9.11 3.18
C GLN A 119 11.63 -8.60 1.79
N TYR A 120 10.60 -9.15 1.19
CA TYR A 120 10.12 -8.72 -0.13
C TYR A 120 8.68 -9.14 -0.37
N SER A 121 8.00 -8.30 -1.12
CA SER A 121 6.75 -8.66 -1.75
C SER A 121 6.78 -8.35 -3.24
N TYR A 122 5.93 -9.01 -4.00
CA TYR A 122 5.85 -8.83 -5.44
C TYR A 122 4.43 -8.89 -5.95
N SER A 123 4.19 -8.18 -7.05
CA SER A 123 2.93 -8.28 -7.79
C SER A 123 3.17 -8.42 -9.29
N LEU A 124 2.31 -9.20 -9.92
CA LEU A 124 2.22 -9.36 -11.37
C LEU A 124 0.79 -9.09 -11.79
N GLY A 125 0.61 -8.17 -12.73
CA GLY A 125 -0.66 -7.89 -13.39
C GLY A 125 -0.57 -8.18 -14.88
N TYR A 126 -1.63 -8.74 -15.47
CA TYR A 126 -1.73 -8.92 -16.91
C TYR A 126 -3.17 -8.84 -17.37
N THR A 127 -3.41 -8.06 -18.42
CA THR A 127 -4.75 -7.95 -19.01
C THR A 127 -4.79 -8.66 -20.37
N VAL A 128 -5.69 -9.60 -20.53
CA VAL A 128 -5.89 -10.34 -21.77
C VAL A 128 -7.37 -10.46 -22.10
N ALA A 129 -7.75 -10.03 -23.30
CA ALA A 129 -9.14 -10.10 -23.79
C ALA A 129 -10.17 -9.46 -22.81
N GLY A 130 -9.78 -8.41 -22.09
CA GLY A 130 -10.62 -7.73 -21.11
C GLY A 130 -10.67 -8.40 -19.73
N VAL A 131 -9.99 -9.53 -19.55
CA VAL A 131 -9.79 -10.14 -18.24
C VAL A 131 -8.50 -9.61 -17.63
N ALA A 132 -8.57 -9.00 -16.46
CA ALA A 132 -7.41 -8.62 -15.66
C ALA A 132 -7.07 -9.78 -14.72
N LEU A 133 -5.82 -10.20 -14.78
CA LEU A 133 -5.23 -11.24 -13.94
C LEU A 133 -4.26 -10.57 -12.96
N SER A 134 -4.22 -11.05 -11.73
CA SER A 134 -3.29 -10.59 -10.69
C SER A 134 -2.67 -11.76 -9.94
N LEU A 135 -1.43 -11.58 -9.53
CA LEU A 135 -0.72 -12.45 -8.62
C LEU A 135 0.08 -11.55 -7.69
N ILE A 136 -0.09 -11.72 -6.40
CA ILE A 136 0.58 -10.96 -5.35
C ILE A 136 1.13 -11.96 -4.35
N GLY A 137 2.37 -11.78 -3.91
CA GLY A 137 2.96 -12.65 -2.91
C GLY A 137 3.95 -11.90 -2.04
N THR A 138 4.20 -12.44 -0.87
CA THR A 138 5.20 -12.00 0.08
C THR A 138 5.97 -13.20 0.63
N ASP A 139 7.17 -12.99 1.14
CA ASP A 139 7.90 -14.04 1.85
C ASP A 139 7.51 -14.15 3.32
N ALA A 140 6.90 -13.11 3.90
CA ALA A 140 6.27 -13.13 5.22
C ALA A 140 4.99 -12.30 5.23
N ASP A 141 3.93 -12.84 5.85
CA ASP A 141 2.72 -12.13 6.24
C ASP A 141 2.80 -11.76 7.74
N ASP A 142 1.77 -11.15 8.31
CA ASP A 142 1.67 -10.84 9.74
C ASP A 142 1.98 -12.02 10.69
N ASN A 143 2.03 -13.24 10.18
CA ASN A 143 2.34 -14.43 10.95
C ASN A 143 3.76 -14.97 10.64
N GLY A 144 4.56 -14.24 9.87
CA GLY A 144 5.90 -14.63 9.45
C GLY A 144 5.91 -15.77 8.43
N ASN A 145 4.89 -15.91 7.60
CA ASN A 145 4.80 -16.98 6.60
C ASN A 145 4.65 -16.42 5.19
N ALA A 146 5.28 -17.07 4.23
CA ALA A 146 5.08 -16.73 2.83
C ALA A 146 3.61 -16.90 2.43
N ALA A 147 3.06 -15.90 1.76
CA ALA A 147 1.67 -15.86 1.34
C ALA A 147 1.53 -15.56 -0.16
N LEU A 148 0.45 -16.05 -0.75
CA LEU A 148 0.16 -15.89 -2.16
C LEU A 148 -1.32 -15.65 -2.41
N LYS A 149 -1.62 -14.56 -3.12
CA LYS A 149 -2.96 -14.18 -3.57
C LYS A 149 -3.02 -14.14 -5.09
N VAL A 150 -3.98 -14.83 -5.68
CA VAL A 150 -4.24 -14.80 -7.11
C VAL A 150 -5.64 -14.26 -7.37
N GLY A 151 -5.79 -13.50 -8.45
CA GLY A 151 -7.07 -12.88 -8.80
C GLY A 151 -7.32 -12.86 -10.29
N ALA A 152 -8.61 -12.81 -10.64
CA ALA A 152 -9.06 -12.51 -11.99
C ALA A 152 -10.31 -11.64 -11.92
N SER A 153 -10.40 -10.63 -12.78
CA SER A 153 -11.60 -9.81 -12.90
C SER A 153 -11.93 -9.51 -14.36
N TYR A 154 -13.21 -9.33 -14.63
CA TYR A 154 -13.72 -8.99 -15.95
C TYR A 154 -14.76 -7.88 -15.85
N THR A 155 -14.60 -6.85 -16.69
CA THR A 155 -15.54 -5.74 -16.75
C THR A 155 -16.33 -5.79 -18.06
N MET A 156 -17.65 -5.81 -17.95
CA MET A 156 -18.59 -5.76 -19.07
C MET A 156 -19.55 -4.58 -18.89
N GLY A 157 -19.27 -3.49 -19.60
CA GLY A 157 -20.04 -2.25 -19.46
C GLY A 157 -19.90 -1.67 -18.05
N ASN A 158 -20.98 -1.61 -17.31
CA ASN A 158 -21.02 -1.07 -15.96
C ASN A 158 -20.89 -2.15 -14.86
N ILE A 159 -20.70 -3.40 -15.25
CA ILE A 159 -20.58 -4.52 -14.31
C ILE A 159 -19.13 -5.01 -14.31
N THR A 160 -18.55 -5.16 -13.13
CA THR A 160 -17.28 -5.86 -12.93
C THR A 160 -17.53 -7.06 -12.03
N VAL A 161 -17.02 -8.21 -12.42
CA VAL A 161 -16.99 -9.42 -11.58
C VAL A 161 -15.55 -9.81 -11.34
N GLY A 162 -15.27 -10.33 -10.16
CA GLY A 162 -13.92 -10.75 -9.78
C GLY A 162 -13.96 -12.02 -8.95
N VAL A 163 -12.86 -12.75 -8.97
CA VAL A 163 -12.58 -13.87 -8.07
C VAL A 163 -11.16 -13.72 -7.55
N THR A 164 -10.96 -14.02 -6.28
CA THR A 164 -9.65 -14.08 -5.65
C THR A 164 -9.49 -15.37 -4.87
N SER A 165 -8.27 -15.83 -4.75
CA SER A 165 -7.88 -16.95 -3.89
C SER A 165 -6.61 -16.55 -3.16
N ASP A 166 -6.67 -16.53 -1.84
CA ASP A 166 -5.62 -16.08 -0.95
C ASP A 166 -5.29 -17.22 0.01
N ASP A 167 -4.02 -17.66 0.06
CA ASP A 167 -3.63 -18.79 0.90
C ASP A 167 -3.30 -18.40 2.35
N LYS A 168 -3.30 -17.09 2.65
CA LYS A 168 -3.11 -16.58 4.02
C LYS A 168 -1.88 -17.11 4.75
N GLY A 169 -0.80 -17.42 4.01
CA GLY A 169 0.43 -17.93 4.58
C GLY A 169 0.36 -19.37 5.10
N GLN A 170 -0.74 -20.08 4.97
CA GLN A 170 -0.98 -21.49 5.25
C GLN A 170 -0.54 -22.06 6.62
N ASN A 171 -0.13 -21.23 7.57
CA ASN A 171 0.27 -21.71 8.89
C ASN A 171 -0.92 -21.92 9.83
N GLY A 172 -1.82 -22.83 9.44
CA GLY A 172 -3.07 -23.11 10.17
C GLY A 172 -4.24 -22.22 9.76
N ASN A 173 -4.04 -21.33 8.81
CA ASN A 173 -5.10 -20.56 8.17
C ASN A 173 -5.62 -21.30 6.93
N ASP A 174 -6.92 -21.32 6.77
CA ASP A 174 -7.53 -21.88 5.57
C ASP A 174 -7.42 -20.87 4.42
N ARG A 175 -7.18 -21.36 3.21
CA ARG A 175 -7.25 -20.56 1.99
C ARG A 175 -8.64 -19.94 1.87
N VAL A 176 -8.70 -18.65 1.60
CA VAL A 176 -9.95 -17.93 1.40
C VAL A 176 -10.18 -17.68 -0.09
N ASN A 177 -11.32 -18.11 -0.62
CA ASN A 177 -11.75 -17.83 -1.97
C ASN A 177 -12.92 -16.85 -1.93
N GLU A 178 -12.78 -15.72 -2.60
CA GLU A 178 -13.79 -14.66 -2.63
C GLU A 178 -14.29 -14.42 -4.05
N VAL A 179 -15.58 -14.14 -4.17
CA VAL A 179 -16.22 -13.66 -5.38
C VAL A 179 -16.75 -12.25 -5.14
N THR A 180 -16.42 -11.35 -6.06
CA THR A 180 -16.87 -9.95 -6.00
C THR A 180 -17.72 -9.61 -7.20
N ALA A 181 -18.68 -8.70 -7.03
CA ALA A 181 -19.39 -8.06 -8.12
C ALA A 181 -19.64 -6.59 -7.80
N SER A 182 -19.47 -5.72 -8.80
CA SER A 182 -19.80 -4.31 -8.68
C SER A 182 -20.60 -3.83 -9.90
N TYR A 183 -21.47 -2.84 -9.65
CA TYR A 183 -22.27 -2.20 -10.68
C TYR A 183 -22.23 -0.68 -10.53
N VAL A 184 -21.85 0.00 -11.61
CA VAL A 184 -21.81 1.46 -11.67
C VAL A 184 -23.11 1.99 -12.27
N ALA A 185 -23.88 2.74 -11.47
CA ALA A 185 -25.15 3.35 -11.84
C ALA A 185 -25.03 4.89 -11.76
N GLY A 186 -24.51 5.53 -12.79
CA GLY A 186 -24.27 6.97 -12.79
C GLY A 186 -23.27 7.36 -11.68
N PRO A 187 -23.67 8.22 -10.70
CA PRO A 187 -22.79 8.61 -9.61
C PRO A 187 -22.68 7.57 -8.47
N ALA A 188 -23.45 6.48 -8.56
CA ALA A 188 -23.46 5.44 -7.53
C ALA A 188 -22.73 4.18 -8.00
N THR A 189 -21.98 3.56 -7.09
CA THR A 189 -21.39 2.22 -7.27
C THR A 189 -21.92 1.31 -6.17
N ILE A 190 -22.47 0.17 -6.57
CA ILE A 190 -22.94 -0.88 -5.67
C ILE A 190 -21.94 -2.02 -5.77
N SER A 191 -21.43 -2.51 -4.64
CA SER A 191 -20.48 -3.61 -4.59
C SER A 191 -20.94 -4.66 -3.61
N VAL A 192 -20.71 -5.93 -3.95
CA VAL A 192 -20.94 -7.08 -3.08
C VAL A 192 -19.72 -8.01 -3.15
N ALA A 193 -19.41 -8.65 -2.05
CA ALA A 193 -18.40 -9.70 -1.96
C ALA A 193 -18.93 -10.83 -1.09
N ALA A 194 -18.52 -12.06 -1.38
CA ALA A 194 -18.79 -13.24 -0.58
C ALA A 194 -17.61 -14.20 -0.68
N ALA A 195 -17.20 -14.75 0.46
CA ALA A 195 -16.11 -15.68 0.55
C ALA A 195 -16.53 -17.03 1.14
N ASP A 196 -15.69 -18.03 0.97
CA ASP A 196 -15.94 -19.41 1.45
C ASP A 196 -15.68 -19.61 2.95
N ASP A 197 -15.19 -18.58 3.64
CA ASP A 197 -15.12 -18.49 5.09
C ASP A 197 -16.42 -17.98 5.74
N ASP A 198 -17.53 -17.97 5.00
CA ASP A 198 -18.84 -17.45 5.38
C ASP A 198 -18.89 -15.90 5.54
N SER A 199 -17.82 -15.18 5.21
CA SER A 199 -17.83 -13.71 5.21
C SER A 199 -18.54 -13.16 3.97
N TRP A 200 -19.19 -12.02 4.16
CA TRP A 200 -19.77 -11.28 3.05
C TRP A 200 -19.81 -9.77 3.34
N SER A 201 -19.79 -8.99 2.30
CA SER A 201 -19.96 -7.54 2.40
C SER A 201 -20.86 -6.99 1.29
N ALA A 202 -21.49 -5.86 1.57
CA ALA A 202 -22.21 -5.08 0.57
C ALA A 202 -22.03 -3.60 0.87
N SER A 203 -21.76 -2.81 -0.16
CA SER A 203 -21.56 -1.38 -0.03
C SER A 203 -22.21 -0.61 -1.17
N VAL A 204 -22.55 0.65 -0.88
CA VAL A 204 -22.99 1.63 -1.87
C VAL A 204 -22.16 2.89 -1.68
N ALA A 205 -21.35 3.23 -2.68
CA ALA A 205 -20.62 4.49 -2.75
C ALA A 205 -21.37 5.46 -3.66
N TYR A 206 -21.47 6.73 -3.25
CA TYR A 206 -22.11 7.78 -4.03
C TYR A 206 -21.17 8.99 -4.13
N THR A 207 -20.82 9.40 -5.34
CA THR A 207 -20.02 10.59 -5.59
C THR A 207 -20.93 11.76 -5.90
N ALA A 208 -21.14 12.68 -4.92
CA ALA A 208 -21.85 13.91 -5.18
C ALA A 208 -20.98 14.79 -6.11
N GLY A 209 -21.57 15.32 -7.17
CA GLY A 209 -20.89 16.31 -8.00
C GLY A 209 -20.55 17.56 -7.17
N ALA A 210 -19.44 18.20 -7.49
CA ALA A 210 -19.12 19.51 -6.90
C ALA A 210 -20.25 20.51 -7.23
N MET A 211 -20.82 21.13 -6.20
CA MET A 211 -21.74 22.26 -6.35
C MET A 211 -20.94 23.54 -6.61
#